data_c4cd6077377648fff9931c122b8492e0
#
_entry.id   c4cd6077377648fff9931c122b8492e0
#
_cell.length_a   1.000
_cell.length_b   1.000
_cell.length_c   1.000
_cell.angle_alpha   90.00
_cell.angle_beta   90.00
_cell.angle_gamma   90.00
#
_symmetry.space_group_name_H-M   'P 1'
#
loop_
_entity.id
_entity.type
_entity.pdbx_description
1 polymer ?
#
loop_
_entity_poly.entity_id
_entity_poly.type
_entity_poly.pdbx_seq_one_letter_code
_entity_poly.pdbx_strand_id
1 'polypeptide(L)'
;MKKILFSTLCIFFFFIGGISFGEVYKWVDEKGVVYFTDDIMQVPEKYRPKAERIGLPEGKEETKVERELTPKKKEETYKDRLGRGEEYWKGRVEEWKKKLREYQESSETLRAKYNELTMRYNDSKSTAERGNLRIERDQVKSEMDQFRIKIEEAKNMIDKKIPEEAELYKAKPEWIKQ
;
A
#
# COMPACT_ATOMS: atom_id res chain seq x y z
N MET A 1 30.96 -45.79 13.37
CA MET A 1 30.22 -45.52 12.11
C MET A 1 28.72 -45.81 12.20
N LYS A 2 28.24 -46.88 12.86
CA LYS A 2 26.80 -47.19 12.99
C LYS A 2 25.93 -46.16 13.73
N LYS A 3 26.50 -45.46 14.74
CA LYS A 3 25.80 -44.43 15.54
C LYS A 3 25.53 -43.11 14.76
N ILE A 4 26.41 -42.76 13.83
CA ILE A 4 26.28 -41.56 13.01
C ILE A 4 25.20 -41.76 11.92
N LEU A 5 25.09 -42.96 11.36
CA LEU A 5 24.08 -43.31 10.37
C LEU A 5 22.67 -43.26 10.96
N PHE A 6 22.49 -43.63 12.23
CA PHE A 6 21.19 -43.62 12.89
C PHE A 6 20.72 -42.18 13.22
N SER A 7 21.67 -41.29 13.54
CA SER A 7 21.39 -39.88 13.80
C SER A 7 20.98 -39.15 12.55
N THR A 8 21.59 -39.45 11.38
CA THR A 8 21.27 -38.81 10.10
C THR A 8 19.90 -39.28 9.58
N LEU A 9 19.51 -40.53 9.85
CA LEU A 9 18.21 -41.06 9.47
C LEU A 9 17.07 -40.43 10.27
N CYS A 10 17.25 -40.15 11.56
CA CYS A 10 16.25 -39.45 12.38
C CYS A 10 16.04 -37.99 11.96
N ILE A 11 17.07 -37.30 11.49
CA ILE A 11 16.96 -35.89 11.02
C ILE A 11 16.20 -35.83 9.69
N PHE A 12 16.33 -36.84 8.83
CA PHE A 12 15.61 -36.88 7.54
C PHE A 12 14.11 -37.14 7.70
N PHE A 13 13.69 -37.82 8.78
CA PHE A 13 12.27 -38.08 9.04
C PHE A 13 11.52 -36.86 9.62
N PHE A 14 12.24 -35.85 10.14
CA PHE A 14 11.63 -34.64 10.68
C PHE A 14 11.29 -33.57 9.62
N PHE A 15 11.76 -33.77 8.36
CA PHE A 15 11.50 -32.85 7.26
C PHE A 15 10.31 -33.24 6.36
N ILE A 16 9.63 -34.35 6.66
CA ILE A 16 8.38 -34.72 5.98
C ILE A 16 7.19 -34.23 6.85
N GLY A 17 7.22 -32.96 7.24
CA GLY A 17 6.06 -32.23 7.71
C GLY A 17 5.17 -31.94 6.49
N GLY A 18 4.14 -32.76 6.30
CA GLY A 18 3.17 -32.59 5.24
C GLY A 18 2.61 -31.16 5.25
N ILE A 19 2.64 -30.51 4.11
CA ILE A 19 1.94 -29.26 3.88
C ILE A 19 0.45 -29.61 3.96
N SER A 20 -0.14 -29.41 5.13
CA SER A 20 -1.59 -29.50 5.32
C SER A 20 -2.20 -28.26 4.65
N PHE A 21 -2.74 -28.45 3.47
CA PHE A 21 -3.60 -27.44 2.84
C PHE A 21 -4.92 -27.43 3.62
N GLY A 22 -5.05 -26.55 4.60
CA GLY A 22 -6.30 -26.29 5.29
C GLY A 22 -7.26 -25.56 4.37
N GLU A 23 -8.49 -26.06 4.27
CA GLU A 23 -9.59 -25.33 3.63
C GLU A 23 -9.94 -24.13 4.51
N VAL A 24 -10.13 -22.96 3.91
CA VAL A 24 -10.52 -21.74 4.63
C VAL A 24 -11.91 -21.33 4.18
N TYR A 25 -12.80 -21.12 5.13
CA TYR A 25 -14.16 -20.64 4.90
C TYR A 25 -14.26 -19.16 5.27
N LYS A 26 -14.87 -18.38 4.40
CA LYS A 26 -15.16 -16.96 4.59
C LYS A 26 -16.66 -16.75 4.67
N TRP A 27 -17.14 -16.00 5.66
CA TRP A 27 -18.54 -15.55 5.70
C TRP A 27 -18.62 -14.10 6.18
N VAL A 28 -19.77 -13.49 5.94
CA VAL A 28 -20.06 -12.10 6.32
C VAL A 28 -21.26 -12.08 7.23
N ASP A 29 -21.19 -11.38 8.35
CA ASP A 29 -22.31 -11.20 9.26
C ASP A 29 -23.31 -10.11 8.78
N GLU A 30 -24.39 -9.90 9.55
CA GLU A 30 -25.41 -8.90 9.22
C GLU A 30 -24.90 -7.46 9.29
N LYS A 31 -23.77 -7.24 9.96
CA LYS A 31 -23.13 -5.93 10.11
C LYS A 31 -22.09 -5.67 9.01
N GLY A 32 -21.92 -6.63 8.09
CA GLY A 32 -20.92 -6.54 7.01
C GLY A 32 -19.49 -6.91 7.42
N VAL A 33 -19.30 -7.49 8.61
CA VAL A 33 -17.99 -7.93 9.08
C VAL A 33 -17.65 -9.26 8.45
N VAL A 34 -16.43 -9.36 7.91
CA VAL A 34 -15.90 -10.57 7.23
C VAL A 34 -15.12 -11.41 8.24
N TYR A 35 -15.43 -12.69 8.30
CA TYR A 35 -14.77 -13.68 9.14
C TYR A 35 -14.15 -14.78 8.32
N PHE A 36 -13.07 -15.37 8.83
CA PHE A 36 -12.37 -16.50 8.23
C PHE A 36 -12.19 -17.60 9.28
N THR A 37 -12.39 -18.85 8.87
CA THR A 37 -12.12 -20.05 9.70
C THR A 37 -11.67 -21.20 8.82
N ASP A 38 -10.92 -22.12 9.38
CA ASP A 38 -10.51 -23.40 8.77
C ASP A 38 -11.52 -24.53 9.04
N ASP A 39 -12.54 -24.30 9.88
CA ASP A 39 -13.56 -25.26 10.24
C ASP A 39 -14.97 -24.70 9.97
N ILE A 40 -15.71 -25.33 9.02
CA ILE A 40 -17.09 -24.98 8.68
C ILE A 40 -18.04 -25.09 9.90
N MET A 41 -17.71 -25.91 10.88
CA MET A 41 -18.54 -26.08 12.08
C MET A 41 -18.48 -24.85 13.00
N GLN A 42 -17.43 -24.04 12.92
CA GLN A 42 -17.31 -22.77 13.64
C GLN A 42 -18.15 -21.65 12.99
N VAL A 43 -18.55 -21.83 11.74
CA VAL A 43 -19.49 -20.91 11.10
C VAL A 43 -20.89 -21.11 11.70
N PRO A 44 -21.53 -20.04 12.25
CA PRO A 44 -22.88 -20.15 12.76
C PRO A 44 -23.83 -20.69 11.68
N GLU A 45 -24.76 -21.59 12.05
CA GLU A 45 -25.66 -22.30 11.11
C GLU A 45 -26.35 -21.38 10.11
N LYS A 46 -26.74 -20.20 10.56
CA LYS A 46 -27.37 -19.15 9.75
C LYS A 46 -26.51 -18.69 8.57
N TYR A 47 -25.19 -18.74 8.70
CA TYR A 47 -24.25 -18.25 7.68
C TYR A 47 -23.57 -19.38 6.90
N ARG A 48 -23.66 -20.65 7.35
CA ARG A 48 -23.08 -21.81 6.64
C ARG A 48 -23.51 -21.91 5.17
N PRO A 49 -24.78 -21.66 4.79
CA PRO A 49 -25.19 -21.73 3.39
C PRO A 49 -24.58 -20.64 2.50
N LYS A 50 -24.03 -19.56 3.12
CA LYS A 50 -23.42 -18.42 2.45
C LYS A 50 -21.91 -18.33 2.67
N ALA A 51 -21.32 -19.30 3.38
CA ALA A 51 -19.89 -19.38 3.59
C ALA A 51 -19.21 -19.80 2.29
N GLU A 52 -18.26 -18.98 1.85
CA GLU A 52 -17.48 -19.20 0.63
C GLU A 52 -16.18 -19.95 0.98
N ARG A 53 -15.92 -21.06 0.29
CA ARG A 53 -14.70 -21.85 0.45
C ARG A 53 -13.57 -21.23 -0.37
N ILE A 54 -12.49 -20.82 0.29
CA ILE A 54 -11.31 -20.25 -0.34
C ILE A 54 -10.19 -21.29 -0.30
N GLY A 55 -9.86 -21.89 -1.43
CA GLY A 55 -8.71 -22.81 -1.54
C GLY A 55 -8.93 -23.96 -2.49
N LEU A 56 -8.25 -23.91 -3.64
CA LEU A 56 -8.05 -24.89 -4.71
C LEU A 56 -9.22 -25.15 -5.68
N PRO A 57 -8.87 -25.26 -6.98
CA PRO A 57 -9.86 -25.54 -8.01
C PRO A 57 -10.16 -27.04 -8.02
N GLU A 58 -11.34 -27.44 -7.63
CA GLU A 58 -11.83 -28.76 -7.87
C GLU A 58 -12.96 -28.80 -8.88
N GLY A 59 -12.90 -29.89 -9.64
CA GLY A 59 -13.72 -30.20 -10.76
C GLY A 59 -15.22 -30.29 -10.46
N LYS A 60 -15.92 -30.12 -11.50
CA LYS A 60 -17.35 -30.12 -11.73
C LYS A 60 -18.13 -31.16 -10.96
N GLU A 61 -19.21 -30.73 -10.29
CA GLU A 61 -20.48 -31.47 -10.36
C GLU A 61 -21.64 -30.49 -10.44
N GLU A 62 -22.38 -30.63 -11.51
CA GLU A 62 -23.53 -29.81 -11.86
C GLU A 62 -24.74 -30.25 -11.01
N THR A 63 -25.35 -29.30 -10.30
CA THR A 63 -26.76 -29.43 -9.94
C THR A 63 -27.50 -28.15 -10.36
N LYS A 64 -28.26 -28.36 -11.43
CA LYS A 64 -29.17 -27.43 -12.05
C LYS A 64 -30.27 -27.02 -11.08
N VAL A 65 -30.32 -25.77 -10.64
CA VAL A 65 -31.55 -25.11 -10.21
C VAL A 65 -31.63 -23.76 -10.93
N GLU A 66 -32.42 -23.80 -11.98
CA GLU A 66 -32.84 -22.65 -12.78
C GLU A 66 -33.69 -21.70 -11.93
N ARG A 67 -33.11 -20.56 -11.58
CA ARG A 67 -33.87 -19.35 -11.24
C ARG A 67 -33.30 -18.21 -12.06
N GLU A 68 -34.11 -17.85 -13.01
CA GLU A 68 -34.00 -16.68 -13.85
C GLU A 68 -33.91 -15.42 -12.98
N LEU A 69 -32.71 -14.94 -12.75
CA LEU A 69 -32.42 -13.58 -12.32
C LEU A 69 -31.36 -13.06 -13.28
N THR A 70 -31.77 -12.13 -14.11
CA THR A 70 -30.93 -11.43 -15.06
C THR A 70 -29.58 -11.05 -14.40
N PRO A 71 -28.45 -11.54 -14.88
CA PRO A 71 -27.16 -11.16 -14.32
C PRO A 71 -26.91 -9.71 -14.73
N LYS A 72 -26.92 -8.77 -13.79
CA LYS A 72 -26.09 -7.58 -13.93
C LYS A 72 -24.67 -8.12 -14.20
N LYS A 73 -24.25 -8.03 -15.46
CA LYS A 73 -22.90 -8.29 -15.92
C LYS A 73 -21.96 -7.55 -14.98
N LYS A 74 -21.37 -8.25 -13.98
CA LYS A 74 -20.20 -7.73 -13.29
C LYS A 74 -19.16 -7.59 -14.39
N GLU A 75 -18.93 -6.38 -14.83
CA GLU A 75 -17.75 -6.07 -15.63
C GLU A 75 -16.59 -6.61 -14.81
N GLU A 76 -15.91 -7.62 -15.31
CA GLU A 76 -14.64 -8.08 -14.75
C GLU A 76 -13.71 -6.88 -14.82
N THR A 77 -13.61 -6.16 -13.71
CA THR A 77 -12.71 -5.02 -13.61
C THR A 77 -11.30 -5.56 -13.77
N TYR A 78 -10.65 -5.15 -14.86
CA TYR A 78 -9.27 -5.50 -15.12
C TYR A 78 -8.42 -5.24 -13.85
N LYS A 79 -7.51 -6.18 -13.56
CA LYS A 79 -6.56 -6.09 -12.45
C LYS A 79 -5.14 -6.32 -12.96
N ASP A 80 -4.18 -5.72 -12.30
CA ASP A 80 -2.77 -5.96 -12.61
C ASP A 80 -2.33 -7.37 -12.18
N ARG A 81 -1.06 -7.72 -12.43
CA ARG A 81 -0.50 -9.06 -12.09
C ARG A 81 -0.59 -9.43 -10.61
N LEU A 82 -0.75 -8.45 -9.72
CA LEU A 82 -0.91 -8.65 -8.28
C LEU A 82 -2.37 -8.52 -7.82
N GLY A 83 -3.32 -8.45 -8.75
CA GLY A 83 -4.73 -8.34 -8.43
C GLY A 83 -5.19 -6.95 -8.00
N ARG A 84 -4.35 -5.89 -8.19
CA ARG A 84 -4.67 -4.50 -7.83
C ARG A 84 -5.42 -3.84 -8.97
N GLY A 85 -6.48 -3.10 -8.63
CA GLY A 85 -7.33 -2.38 -9.58
C GLY A 85 -6.97 -0.90 -9.74
N GLU A 86 -7.83 -0.21 -10.45
CA GLU A 86 -7.74 1.22 -10.73
C GLU A 86 -7.61 2.08 -9.46
N GLU A 87 -8.42 1.79 -8.43
CA GLU A 87 -8.43 2.54 -7.17
C GLU A 87 -7.06 2.55 -6.48
N TYR A 88 -6.35 1.41 -6.50
CA TYR A 88 -5.00 1.32 -5.93
C TYR A 88 -4.03 2.27 -6.63
N TRP A 89 -4.01 2.25 -7.96
CA TRP A 89 -3.07 3.04 -8.74
C TRP A 89 -3.39 4.53 -8.69
N LYS A 90 -4.66 4.88 -8.86
CA LYS A 90 -5.12 6.27 -8.71
C LYS A 90 -4.89 6.81 -7.31
N GLY A 91 -5.25 6.05 -6.28
CA GLY A 91 -5.03 6.44 -4.89
C GLY A 91 -3.56 6.70 -4.58
N ARG A 92 -2.66 5.85 -5.12
CA ARG A 92 -1.22 6.02 -4.94
C ARG A 92 -0.67 7.27 -5.62
N VAL A 93 -1.13 7.57 -6.83
CA VAL A 93 -0.76 8.82 -7.54
C VAL A 93 -1.26 10.03 -6.77
N GLU A 94 -2.53 10.03 -6.34
CA GLU A 94 -3.12 11.14 -5.59
C GLU A 94 -2.44 11.38 -4.24
N GLU A 95 -2.05 10.32 -3.53
CA GLU A 95 -1.29 10.44 -2.29
C GLU A 95 0.01 11.20 -2.50
N TRP A 96 0.79 10.84 -3.54
CA TRP A 96 2.04 11.53 -3.82
C TRP A 96 1.85 12.94 -4.35
N LYS A 97 0.80 13.21 -5.13
CA LYS A 97 0.42 14.56 -5.55
C LYS A 97 0.04 15.43 -4.35
N LYS A 98 -0.69 14.86 -3.37
CA LYS A 98 -1.02 15.55 -2.13
C LYS A 98 0.24 15.92 -1.35
N LYS A 99 1.16 14.96 -1.14
CA LYS A 99 2.46 15.21 -0.50
C LYS A 99 3.25 16.28 -1.24
N LEU A 100 3.28 16.25 -2.56
CA LEU A 100 3.98 17.25 -3.37
C LEU A 100 3.42 18.65 -3.11
N ARG A 101 2.10 18.82 -3.10
CA ARG A 101 1.46 20.12 -2.78
C ARG A 101 1.82 20.59 -1.38
N GLU A 102 1.70 19.73 -0.38
CA GLU A 102 2.05 20.05 1.02
C GLU A 102 3.51 20.47 1.17
N TYR A 103 4.43 19.80 0.49
CA TYR A 103 5.86 20.17 0.52
C TYR A 103 6.14 21.47 -0.21
N GLN A 104 5.44 21.76 -1.30
CA GLN A 104 5.55 23.04 -2.01
C GLN A 104 5.02 24.19 -1.16
N GLU A 105 3.86 24.06 -0.53
CA GLU A 105 3.29 25.06 0.37
C GLU A 105 4.21 25.34 1.57
N SER A 106 4.78 24.29 2.17
CA SER A 106 5.76 24.44 3.25
C SER A 106 7.02 25.15 2.79
N SER A 107 7.52 24.83 1.59
CA SER A 107 8.69 25.49 1.00
C SER A 107 8.45 26.98 0.73
N GLU A 108 7.25 27.34 0.24
CA GLU A 108 6.88 28.75 0.02
C GLU A 108 6.79 29.53 1.35
N THR A 109 6.22 28.92 2.37
CA THR A 109 6.14 29.51 3.71
C THR A 109 7.54 29.77 4.29
N LEU A 110 8.44 28.81 4.17
CA LEU A 110 9.84 28.95 4.62
C LEU A 110 10.58 30.01 3.81
N ARG A 111 10.32 30.11 2.51
CA ARG A 111 10.88 31.14 1.66
C ARG A 111 10.45 32.56 2.08
N ALA A 112 9.17 32.73 2.41
CA ALA A 112 8.65 33.99 2.93
C ALA A 112 9.34 34.33 4.24
N LYS A 113 9.47 33.38 5.18
CA LYS A 113 10.18 33.56 6.46
C LYS A 113 11.66 33.91 6.26
N TYR A 114 12.34 33.25 5.33
CA TYR A 114 13.74 33.58 5.00
C TYR A 114 13.90 35.01 4.50
N ASN A 115 13.00 35.47 3.64
CA ASN A 115 13.01 36.83 3.13
C ASN A 115 12.75 37.86 4.25
N GLU A 116 11.79 37.62 5.13
CA GLU A 116 11.52 38.44 6.30
C GLU A 116 12.75 38.57 7.20
N LEU A 117 13.36 37.42 7.56
CA LEU A 117 14.58 37.41 8.38
C LEU A 117 15.74 38.15 7.71
N THR A 118 15.83 38.08 6.39
CA THR A 118 16.84 38.80 5.60
C THR A 118 16.61 40.32 5.65
N MET A 119 15.37 40.77 5.54
CA MET A 119 15.02 42.18 5.67
C MET A 119 15.35 42.67 7.07
N ARG A 120 14.90 41.97 8.11
CA ARG A 120 15.21 42.33 9.52
C ARG A 120 16.70 42.37 9.79
N TYR A 121 17.46 41.44 9.24
CA TYR A 121 18.92 41.41 9.35
C TYR A 121 19.56 42.69 8.74
N ASN A 122 19.06 43.13 7.58
CA ASN A 122 19.57 44.30 6.89
C ASN A 122 19.23 45.60 7.63
N ASP A 123 18.06 45.69 8.23
CA ASP A 123 17.56 46.87 8.93
C ASP A 123 18.11 46.99 10.35
N SER A 124 18.54 45.90 10.96
CA SER A 124 19.06 45.91 12.33
C SER A 124 20.39 46.65 12.44
N LYS A 125 20.48 47.54 13.46
CA LYS A 125 21.70 48.23 13.84
C LYS A 125 22.49 47.55 14.95
N SER A 126 21.91 46.55 15.59
CA SER A 126 22.50 45.80 16.70
C SER A 126 23.28 44.58 16.21
N THR A 127 24.56 44.51 16.60
CA THR A 127 25.41 43.35 16.26
C THR A 127 24.90 42.06 16.89
N ALA A 128 24.37 42.10 18.11
CA ALA A 128 23.81 40.95 18.80
C ALA A 128 22.55 40.45 18.08
N GLU A 129 21.65 41.36 17.70
CA GLU A 129 20.42 41.02 16.97
C GLU A 129 20.74 40.40 15.58
N ARG A 130 21.68 40.98 14.85
CA ARG A 130 22.18 40.42 13.59
C ARG A 130 22.71 39.00 13.74
N GLY A 131 23.43 38.74 14.85
CA GLY A 131 23.92 37.40 15.17
C GLY A 131 22.78 36.38 15.28
N ASN A 132 21.74 36.71 16.03
CA ASN A 132 20.57 35.85 16.20
C ASN A 132 19.80 35.66 14.89
N LEU A 133 19.51 36.74 14.16
CA LEU A 133 18.81 36.67 12.88
C LEU A 133 19.57 35.85 11.82
N ARG A 134 20.90 35.88 11.87
CA ARG A 134 21.71 35.01 11.00
C ARG A 134 21.52 33.52 11.33
N ILE A 135 21.55 33.16 12.62
CA ILE A 135 21.34 31.80 13.06
C ILE A 135 19.95 31.29 12.64
N GLU A 136 18.89 32.08 12.90
CA GLU A 136 17.53 31.76 12.51
C GLU A 136 17.40 31.58 10.98
N ARG A 137 18.01 32.48 10.21
CA ARG A 137 18.00 32.40 8.75
C ARG A 137 18.72 31.17 8.23
N ASP A 138 19.86 30.81 8.82
CA ASP A 138 20.62 29.60 8.43
C ASP A 138 19.83 28.33 8.77
N GLN A 139 19.07 28.31 9.86
CA GLN A 139 18.15 27.24 10.21
C GLN A 139 17.02 27.09 9.18
N VAL A 140 16.34 28.19 8.86
CA VAL A 140 15.27 28.20 7.84
C VAL A 140 15.80 27.74 6.48
N LYS A 141 17.02 28.15 6.11
CA LYS A 141 17.65 27.68 4.89
C LYS A 141 17.86 26.16 4.88
N SER A 142 18.31 25.59 6.00
CA SER A 142 18.45 24.14 6.14
C SER A 142 17.11 23.40 5.98
N GLU A 143 16.03 23.94 6.56
CA GLU A 143 14.68 23.38 6.40
C GLU A 143 14.21 23.47 4.93
N MET A 144 14.46 24.60 4.25
CA MET A 144 14.15 24.74 2.81
C MET A 144 14.89 23.69 1.96
N ASP A 145 16.16 23.41 2.26
CA ASP A 145 16.92 22.38 1.55
C ASP A 145 16.34 20.97 1.77
N GLN A 146 15.83 20.68 2.97
CA GLN A 146 15.13 19.42 3.24
C GLN A 146 13.83 19.31 2.44
N PHE A 147 13.04 20.37 2.37
CA PHE A 147 11.81 20.34 1.56
C PHE A 147 12.11 20.24 0.07
N ARG A 148 13.19 20.83 -0.41
CA ARG A 148 13.63 20.64 -1.81
C ARG A 148 13.86 19.16 -2.13
N ILE A 149 14.53 18.42 -1.24
CA ILE A 149 14.76 16.98 -1.41
C ILE A 149 13.43 16.21 -1.44
N LYS A 150 12.50 16.53 -0.51
CA LYS A 150 11.16 15.88 -0.46
C LYS A 150 10.33 16.16 -1.72
N ILE A 151 10.41 17.38 -2.26
CA ILE A 151 9.74 17.77 -3.51
C ILE A 151 10.29 16.95 -4.68
N GLU A 152 11.62 16.82 -4.80
CA GLU A 152 12.23 16.02 -5.85
C GLU A 152 11.90 14.52 -5.71
N GLU A 153 11.85 14.01 -4.48
CA GLU A 153 11.41 12.64 -4.22
C GLU A 153 9.95 12.42 -4.66
N ALA A 154 9.04 13.34 -4.28
CA ALA A 154 7.64 13.23 -4.66
C ALA A 154 7.45 13.29 -6.19
N LYS A 155 8.16 14.17 -6.88
CA LYS A 155 8.17 14.22 -8.34
C LYS A 155 8.70 12.92 -8.94
N ASN A 156 9.82 12.40 -8.43
CA ASN A 156 10.39 11.15 -8.91
C ASN A 156 9.45 9.96 -8.72
N MET A 157 8.68 9.94 -7.63
CA MET A 157 7.65 8.92 -7.41
C MET A 157 6.54 9.01 -8.45
N ILE A 158 6.03 10.22 -8.73
CA ILE A 158 4.93 10.45 -9.69
C ILE A 158 5.38 10.20 -11.13
N ASP A 159 6.53 10.75 -11.51
CA ASP A 159 6.94 10.83 -12.90
C ASP A 159 7.70 9.58 -13.39
N LYS A 160 8.31 8.81 -12.46
CA LYS A 160 9.13 7.65 -12.79
C LYS A 160 8.72 6.38 -12.08
N LYS A 161 8.81 6.33 -10.75
CA LYS A 161 8.67 5.07 -10.00
C LYS A 161 7.28 4.45 -10.12
N ILE A 162 6.22 5.24 -9.98
CA ILE A 162 4.84 4.72 -10.13
C ILE A 162 4.58 4.24 -11.56
N PRO A 163 4.95 4.97 -12.63
CA PRO A 163 4.84 4.49 -14.01
C PRO A 163 5.66 3.21 -14.29
N GLU A 164 6.90 3.14 -13.83
CA GLU A 164 7.75 1.96 -13.99
C GLU A 164 7.15 0.72 -13.29
N GLU A 165 6.64 0.89 -12.07
CA GLU A 165 5.95 -0.20 -11.37
C GLU A 165 4.64 -0.59 -12.07
N ALA A 166 3.87 0.37 -12.54
CA ALA A 166 2.64 0.10 -13.27
C ALA A 166 2.89 -0.71 -14.55
N GLU A 167 3.95 -0.40 -15.27
CA GLU A 167 4.39 -1.16 -16.46
C GLU A 167 4.83 -2.58 -16.08
N LEU A 168 5.65 -2.72 -15.03
CA LEU A 168 6.15 -4.01 -14.54
C LEU A 168 4.99 -4.97 -14.18
N TYR A 169 3.98 -4.46 -13.52
CA TYR A 169 2.82 -5.24 -13.08
C TYR A 169 1.66 -5.26 -14.09
N LYS A 170 1.85 -4.68 -15.27
CA LYS A 170 0.82 -4.62 -16.33
C LYS A 170 -0.46 -3.92 -15.89
N ALA A 171 -0.34 -2.87 -15.09
CA ALA A 171 -1.45 -1.97 -14.81
C ALA A 171 -1.83 -1.18 -16.08
N LYS A 172 -3.09 -0.75 -16.18
CA LYS A 172 -3.50 0.08 -17.30
C LYS A 172 -2.84 1.47 -17.23
N PRO A 173 -2.22 1.97 -18.30
CA PRO A 173 -1.59 3.29 -18.30
C PRO A 173 -2.56 4.43 -17.97
N GLU A 174 -3.85 4.25 -18.24
CA GLU A 174 -4.91 5.22 -17.95
C GLU A 174 -5.09 5.48 -16.45
N TRP A 175 -4.74 4.52 -15.60
CA TRP A 175 -4.89 4.62 -14.14
C TRP A 175 -3.86 5.54 -13.47
N ILE A 176 -2.76 5.79 -14.15
CA ILE A 176 -1.65 6.62 -13.67
C ILE A 176 -1.50 7.95 -14.44
N LYS A 177 -2.16 8.07 -15.60
CA LYS A 177 -2.24 9.31 -16.37
C LYS A 177 -3.41 10.14 -15.86
N GLN A 178 -3.12 11.20 -15.16
CA GLN A 178 -4.08 12.24 -14.79
C GLN A 178 -3.54 13.62 -15.12
#